data_2bab95131817cfe0ed00c4d6435bb468
#
_entry.id   2bab95131817cfe0ed00c4d6435bb468
#
_cell.length_a   1.000
_cell.length_b   1.000
_cell.length_c   1.000
_cell.angle_alpha   90.00
_cell.angle_beta   90.00
_cell.angle_gamma   90.00
#
_symmetry.space_group_name_H-M   'P 1'
#
loop_
_entity.id
_entity.type
_entity.pdbx_description
1 polymer ?
#
loop_
_entity_poly.entity_id
_entity_poly.type
_entity_poly.pdbx_seq_one_letter_code
_entity_poly.pdbx_strand_id
1 'polypeptide(L)'
;MKRLISLIITGLIIALSSNGLSGQEVLRPVMNSYTLEAGTSHLTDTYLSPLKYRGQTVAFGYDRMQAMKFNPERWVMGLRIELGLDHTQNPAKNATIWGAGIVARWAMMYKLPVTQCPVNFAIGGSTGINIGALYTTRNGNNPVAAKASWTVNLTGMATWTTRIGRLPITLCYRPTLPLTGIFFSQGYGELYYEIYLGNHKNLAHGAWFGNYFSLDNLATADLRFGATSLRIGYHNTILSTSVNHIVTRMTTHSFVLGVSGEWLGFDSRRGLSTPTRIISAIY
;
A
#
# COMPACT_ATOMS: atom_id res chain seq x y z
N MET A 1 27.55 13.04 18.72
CA MET A 1 26.60 11.97 18.34
C MET A 1 25.77 11.49 19.52
N LYS A 2 26.34 11.00 20.64
CA LYS A 2 25.56 10.52 21.82
C LYS A 2 24.58 11.55 22.41
N ARG A 3 24.93 12.83 22.49
CA ARG A 3 24.04 13.90 23.02
C ARG A 3 22.85 14.21 22.09
N LEU A 4 23.03 14.10 20.78
CA LEU A 4 21.94 14.32 19.81
C LEU A 4 20.90 13.17 19.84
N ILE A 5 21.38 11.94 19.97
CA ILE A 5 20.52 10.74 20.12
C ILE A 5 19.74 10.80 21.44
N SER A 6 20.39 11.24 22.54
CA SER A 6 19.74 11.43 23.83
C SER A 6 18.63 12.51 23.76
N LEU A 7 18.86 13.64 23.09
CA LEU A 7 17.87 14.70 22.91
C LEU A 7 16.67 14.24 22.07
N ILE A 8 16.91 13.44 21.02
CA ILE A 8 15.83 12.87 20.18
C ILE A 8 15.01 11.86 20.97
N ILE A 9 15.66 10.98 21.75
CA ILE A 9 14.98 10.00 22.60
C ILE A 9 14.19 10.70 23.72
N THR A 10 14.75 11.72 24.36
CA THR A 10 14.05 12.49 25.41
C THR A 10 12.87 13.28 24.83
N GLY A 11 13.00 13.87 23.65
CA GLY A 11 11.90 14.52 22.94
C GLY A 11 10.79 13.56 22.55
N LEU A 12 11.13 12.34 22.14
CA LEU A 12 10.17 11.28 21.82
C LEU A 12 9.42 10.78 23.08
N ILE A 13 10.11 10.66 24.21
CA ILE A 13 9.52 10.24 25.50
C ILE A 13 8.59 11.34 26.03
N ILE A 14 8.94 12.61 25.92
CA ILE A 14 8.08 13.74 26.34
C ILE A 14 6.83 13.83 25.44
N ALA A 15 6.95 13.56 24.14
CA ALA A 15 5.81 13.50 23.23
C ALA A 15 4.86 12.32 23.53
N LEU A 16 5.37 11.25 24.14
CA LEU A 16 4.58 10.07 24.54
C LEU A 16 3.95 10.19 25.93
N SER A 17 4.42 11.12 26.78
CA SER A 17 3.97 11.28 28.17
C SER A 17 2.92 12.37 28.42
N SER A 18 2.40 13.03 27.39
CA SER A 18 1.27 13.96 27.51
C SER A 18 -0.09 13.22 27.71
N ASN A 19 -0.14 12.33 28.70
CA ASN A 19 -1.37 11.72 29.17
C ASN A 19 -1.82 12.45 30.44
N GLY A 20 -2.91 13.21 30.34
CA GLY A 20 -3.54 13.67 31.56
C GLY A 20 -4.36 14.93 31.44
N LEU A 21 -5.43 14.86 30.71
CA LEU A 21 -6.64 15.63 31.00
C LEU A 21 -7.78 14.66 30.83
N SER A 22 -8.61 14.48 31.87
CA SER A 22 -9.83 13.68 31.87
C SER A 22 -10.82 14.29 30.87
N GLY A 23 -10.57 14.00 29.61
CA GLY A 23 -11.40 14.38 28.49
C GLY A 23 -12.39 13.26 28.20
N GLN A 24 -13.52 13.59 27.63
CA GLN A 24 -14.50 12.72 27.02
C GLN A 24 -13.85 11.47 26.42
N GLU A 25 -14.35 10.28 26.72
CA GLU A 25 -13.87 9.03 26.13
C GLU A 25 -14.09 9.08 24.62
N VAL A 26 -13.00 9.11 23.85
CA VAL A 26 -13.06 9.14 22.39
C VAL A 26 -12.99 7.72 21.87
N LEU A 27 -14.10 7.25 21.31
CA LEU A 27 -14.15 5.98 20.58
C LEU A 27 -13.62 6.18 19.15
N ARG A 28 -12.71 5.30 18.74
CA ARG A 28 -12.06 5.31 17.43
C ARG A 28 -12.36 4.02 16.69
N PRO A 29 -13.43 4.00 15.85
CA PRO A 29 -13.77 2.84 15.06
C PRO A 29 -12.59 2.40 14.19
N VAL A 30 -12.46 1.09 14.02
CA VAL A 30 -11.54 0.50 13.06
C VAL A 30 -12.33 0.17 11.81
N MET A 31 -11.98 0.79 10.70
CA MET A 31 -12.48 0.40 9.41
C MET A 31 -11.61 -0.73 8.87
N ASN A 32 -12.21 -1.87 8.59
CA ASN A 32 -11.60 -2.98 7.88
C ASN A 32 -12.28 -3.18 6.53
N SER A 33 -11.50 -3.53 5.52
CA SER A 33 -12.05 -3.94 4.23
C SER A 33 -11.25 -5.08 3.63
N TYR A 34 -11.97 -5.96 2.96
CA TYR A 34 -11.45 -7.11 2.23
C TYR A 34 -11.86 -6.98 0.78
N THR A 35 -10.91 -7.05 -0.14
CA THR A 35 -11.13 -6.84 -1.57
C THR A 35 -10.57 -7.97 -2.40
N LEU A 36 -11.28 -8.31 -3.46
CA LEU A 36 -10.78 -9.07 -4.60
C LEU A 36 -10.60 -8.11 -5.76
N GLU A 37 -9.48 -8.25 -6.43
CA GLU A 37 -9.09 -7.42 -7.56
C GLU A 37 -8.83 -8.30 -8.77
N ALA A 38 -9.33 -7.91 -9.93
CA ALA A 38 -9.11 -8.62 -11.18
C ALA A 38 -8.95 -7.62 -12.32
N GLY A 39 -8.00 -7.92 -13.21
CA GLY A 39 -7.71 -6.97 -14.26
C GLY A 39 -6.62 -7.41 -15.23
N THR A 40 -5.93 -6.43 -15.79
CA THR A 40 -4.87 -6.65 -16.80
C THR A 40 -3.51 -6.31 -16.21
N SER A 41 -2.50 -7.08 -16.63
CA SER A 41 -1.09 -6.88 -16.28
C SER A 41 -0.25 -6.75 -17.56
N HIS A 42 0.61 -5.74 -17.57
CA HIS A 42 1.63 -5.50 -18.60
C HIS A 42 2.99 -5.61 -17.95
N LEU A 43 3.82 -6.50 -18.44
CA LEU A 43 5.11 -6.83 -17.87
C LEU A 43 6.22 -6.76 -18.91
N THR A 44 7.33 -6.15 -18.53
CA THR A 44 8.63 -6.25 -19.20
C THR A 44 9.67 -6.47 -18.12
N ASP A 45 10.47 -7.52 -18.25
CA ASP A 45 11.59 -7.77 -17.37
C ASP A 45 12.75 -8.31 -18.23
N THR A 46 13.77 -7.48 -18.43
CA THR A 46 14.87 -7.80 -19.37
C THR A 46 15.81 -8.88 -18.84
N TYR A 47 15.73 -9.24 -17.56
CA TYR A 47 16.43 -10.40 -17.03
C TYR A 47 15.82 -11.71 -17.51
N LEU A 48 14.49 -11.79 -17.57
CA LEU A 48 13.77 -12.98 -18.03
C LEU A 48 13.59 -12.99 -19.55
N SER A 49 13.25 -11.84 -20.13
CA SER A 49 12.98 -11.72 -21.57
C SER A 49 12.99 -10.27 -22.02
N PRO A 50 13.56 -9.94 -23.22
CA PRO A 50 13.49 -8.59 -23.77
C PRO A 50 12.09 -8.23 -24.31
N LEU A 51 11.16 -9.20 -24.37
CA LEU A 51 9.84 -9.01 -24.94
C LEU A 51 8.87 -8.38 -23.92
N LYS A 52 7.84 -7.73 -24.44
CA LYS A 52 6.70 -7.24 -23.64
C LYS A 52 5.66 -8.34 -23.47
N TYR A 53 5.26 -8.60 -22.24
CA TYR A 53 4.23 -9.58 -21.89
C TYR A 53 2.95 -8.84 -21.49
N ARG A 54 1.82 -9.44 -21.81
CA ARG A 54 0.48 -8.93 -21.44
C ARG A 54 -0.39 -10.08 -20.98
N GLY A 55 -1.25 -9.82 -20.02
CA GLY A 55 -2.14 -10.83 -19.50
C GLY A 55 -3.07 -10.31 -18.41
N GLN A 56 -3.34 -11.18 -17.47
CA GLN A 56 -4.30 -10.96 -16.40
C GLN A 56 -3.59 -10.89 -15.06
N THR A 57 -4.19 -10.14 -14.14
CA THR A 57 -3.81 -10.05 -12.74
C THR A 57 -5.01 -10.32 -11.86
N VAL A 58 -4.78 -10.99 -10.74
CA VAL A 58 -5.75 -11.13 -9.65
C VAL A 58 -5.05 -10.82 -8.35
N ALA A 59 -5.73 -10.14 -7.43
CA ALA A 59 -5.18 -9.87 -6.11
C ALA A 59 -6.24 -9.95 -5.02
N PHE A 60 -5.80 -10.25 -3.80
CA PHE A 60 -6.57 -10.14 -2.58
C PHE A 60 -5.98 -8.99 -1.74
N GLY A 61 -6.82 -8.05 -1.34
CA GLY A 61 -6.45 -6.89 -0.55
C GLY A 61 -7.12 -6.88 0.83
N TYR A 62 -6.35 -6.51 1.84
CA TYR A 62 -6.83 -6.16 3.17
C TYR A 62 -6.43 -4.73 3.48
N ASP A 63 -7.40 -3.89 3.84
CA ASP A 63 -7.17 -2.53 4.32
C ASP A 63 -7.70 -2.36 5.73
N ARG A 64 -6.92 -1.70 6.59
CA ARG A 64 -7.32 -1.27 7.93
C ARG A 64 -7.02 0.22 8.07
N MET A 65 -8.04 0.99 8.49
CA MET A 65 -7.87 2.42 8.79
C MET A 65 -8.42 2.74 10.17
N GLN A 66 -7.73 3.62 10.90
CA GLN A 66 -8.12 4.04 12.24
C GLN A 66 -7.57 5.42 12.56
N ALA A 67 -8.36 6.24 13.28
CA ALA A 67 -7.85 7.48 13.84
C ALA A 67 -6.78 7.21 14.91
N MET A 68 -5.71 8.03 14.97
CA MET A 68 -4.59 7.82 15.89
C MET A 68 -4.96 8.19 17.34
N LYS A 69 -4.32 7.52 18.32
CA LYS A 69 -4.57 7.74 19.75
C LYS A 69 -4.23 9.17 20.23
N PHE A 70 -3.09 9.70 19.78
CA PHE A 70 -2.54 10.95 20.28
C PHE A 70 -3.29 12.20 19.79
N ASN A 71 -3.90 12.14 18.61
CA ASN A 71 -4.75 13.20 18.06
C ASN A 71 -5.71 12.60 17.02
N PRO A 72 -6.84 12.03 17.46
CA PRO A 72 -7.75 11.30 16.59
C PRO A 72 -8.47 12.19 15.57
N GLU A 73 -8.60 13.48 15.83
CA GLU A 73 -9.24 14.42 14.91
C GLU A 73 -8.37 14.70 13.68
N ARG A 74 -7.05 14.71 13.86
CA ARG A 74 -6.10 15.15 12.83
C ARG A 74 -5.31 14.02 12.19
N TRP A 75 -5.07 12.92 12.91
CA TRP A 75 -4.18 11.88 12.43
C TRP A 75 -4.89 10.56 12.19
N VAL A 76 -4.64 9.98 11.02
CA VAL A 76 -5.17 8.68 10.61
C VAL A 76 -4.01 7.76 10.26
N MET A 77 -4.08 6.53 10.75
CA MET A 77 -3.22 5.46 10.27
C MET A 77 -3.96 4.55 9.29
N GLY A 78 -3.23 4.03 8.30
CA GLY A 78 -3.67 3.01 7.37
C GLY A 78 -2.69 1.85 7.32
N LEU A 79 -3.20 0.65 7.17
CA LEU A 79 -2.43 -0.56 6.85
C LEU A 79 -3.09 -1.21 5.64
N ARG A 80 -2.34 -1.46 4.57
CA ARG A 80 -2.78 -2.26 3.42
C ARG A 80 -1.85 -3.44 3.23
N ILE A 81 -2.43 -4.63 3.08
CA ILE A 81 -1.72 -5.86 2.69
C ILE A 81 -2.40 -6.37 1.43
N GLU A 82 -1.60 -6.74 0.45
CA GLU A 82 -2.07 -7.23 -0.84
C GLU A 82 -1.28 -8.45 -1.27
N LEU A 83 -1.97 -9.46 -1.74
CA LEU A 83 -1.41 -10.68 -2.34
C LEU A 83 -1.82 -10.71 -3.80
N GLY A 84 -0.85 -10.64 -4.71
CA GLY A 84 -1.07 -10.56 -6.15
C GLY A 84 -0.52 -11.76 -6.91
N LEU A 85 -1.22 -12.14 -7.97
CA LEU A 85 -0.81 -13.16 -8.94
C LEU A 85 -1.00 -12.59 -10.35
N ASP A 86 0.02 -12.73 -11.19
CA ASP A 86 0.02 -12.31 -12.59
C ASP A 86 0.22 -13.52 -13.51
N HIS A 87 -0.54 -13.57 -14.59
CA HIS A 87 -0.36 -14.52 -15.69
C HIS A 87 -0.25 -13.76 -16.99
N THR A 88 0.94 -13.67 -17.56
CA THR A 88 1.21 -12.87 -18.75
C THR A 88 1.87 -13.69 -19.85
N GLN A 89 1.57 -13.36 -21.11
CA GLN A 89 2.09 -14.01 -22.29
C GLN A 89 2.76 -13.01 -23.23
N ASN A 90 3.75 -13.47 -23.96
CA ASN A 90 4.37 -12.69 -25.04
C ASN A 90 3.42 -12.54 -26.26
N PRO A 91 3.70 -11.65 -27.22
CA PRO A 91 2.84 -11.41 -28.38
C PRO A 91 2.56 -12.66 -29.21
N ALA A 92 3.52 -13.58 -29.32
CA ALA A 92 3.38 -14.83 -30.05
C ALA A 92 2.62 -15.93 -29.28
N LYS A 93 2.24 -15.68 -28.00
CA LYS A 93 1.55 -16.61 -27.08
C LYS A 93 2.26 -17.95 -26.87
N ASN A 94 3.57 -17.99 -27.11
CA ASN A 94 4.41 -19.19 -26.97
C ASN A 94 5.35 -19.14 -25.76
N ALA A 95 5.26 -18.10 -24.93
CA ALA A 95 5.99 -17.96 -23.68
C ALA A 95 5.13 -17.25 -22.63
N THR A 96 5.21 -17.73 -21.40
CA THR A 96 4.44 -17.22 -20.27
C THR A 96 5.39 -16.77 -19.17
N ILE A 97 5.07 -15.63 -18.53
CA ILE A 97 5.66 -15.21 -17.26
C ILE A 97 4.54 -15.19 -16.22
N TRP A 98 4.74 -15.92 -15.14
CA TRP A 98 3.94 -15.87 -13.92
C TRP A 98 4.58 -14.89 -12.94
N GLY A 99 3.76 -14.08 -12.29
CA GLY A 99 4.16 -13.20 -11.19
C GLY A 99 3.43 -13.59 -9.92
N ALA A 100 4.11 -13.53 -8.80
CA ALA A 100 3.49 -13.66 -7.48
C ALA A 100 4.17 -12.69 -6.52
N GLY A 101 3.39 -12.02 -5.67
CA GLY A 101 3.95 -11.07 -4.72
C GLY A 101 3.02 -10.70 -3.58
N ILE A 102 3.65 -10.17 -2.53
CA ILE A 102 2.99 -9.57 -1.38
C ILE A 102 3.48 -8.13 -1.21
N VAL A 103 2.54 -7.22 -1.00
CA VAL A 103 2.80 -5.83 -0.64
C VAL A 103 2.21 -5.59 0.74
N ALA A 104 3.00 -5.05 1.65
CA ALA A 104 2.51 -4.56 2.94
C ALA A 104 2.91 -3.09 3.09
N ARG A 105 1.95 -2.21 3.38
CA ARG A 105 2.17 -0.76 3.50
C ARG A 105 1.48 -0.23 4.74
N TRP A 106 2.23 0.48 5.56
CA TRP A 106 1.72 1.21 6.71
C TRP A 106 1.86 2.71 6.46
N ALA A 107 0.79 3.46 6.68
CA ALA A 107 0.70 4.90 6.43
C ALA A 107 0.26 5.66 7.66
N MET A 108 0.76 6.88 7.81
CA MET A 108 0.29 7.87 8.78
C MET A 108 0.04 9.19 8.04
N MET A 109 -1.20 9.68 8.11
CA MET A 109 -1.65 10.85 7.34
C MET A 109 -2.30 11.89 8.26
N TYR A 110 -2.04 13.15 7.97
CA TYR A 110 -2.64 14.30 8.63
C TYR A 110 -3.84 14.79 7.84
N LYS A 111 -5.01 14.91 8.48
CA LYS A 111 -6.23 15.46 7.90
C LYS A 111 -6.10 16.99 7.78
N LEU A 112 -6.20 17.51 6.57
CA LEU A 112 -6.12 18.94 6.32
C LEU A 112 -7.42 19.63 6.75
N PRO A 113 -7.36 20.79 7.43
CA PRO A 113 -8.53 21.54 7.89
C PRO A 113 -9.13 22.34 6.72
N VAL A 114 -9.81 21.67 5.79
CA VAL A 114 -10.49 22.35 4.67
C VAL A 114 -11.97 22.52 5.05
N THR A 115 -12.40 23.76 5.27
CA THR A 115 -13.74 24.08 5.79
C THR A 115 -14.77 24.37 4.71
N GLN A 116 -14.35 24.65 3.47
CA GLN A 116 -15.25 25.10 2.38
C GLN A 116 -15.47 24.04 1.29
N CYS A 117 -14.94 22.83 1.46
CA CYS A 117 -15.03 21.77 0.46
C CYS A 117 -15.70 20.52 1.08
N PRO A 118 -16.63 19.86 0.37
CA PRO A 118 -17.22 18.61 0.84
C PRO A 118 -16.24 17.43 0.83
N VAL A 119 -15.03 17.64 0.30
CA VAL A 119 -13.97 16.64 0.22
C VAL A 119 -13.00 16.81 1.38
N ASN A 120 -12.79 15.74 2.14
CA ASN A 120 -11.77 15.69 3.18
C ASN A 120 -10.45 15.22 2.58
N PHE A 121 -9.38 15.96 2.82
CA PHE A 121 -8.03 15.63 2.36
C PHE A 121 -7.15 15.21 3.53
N ALA A 122 -6.32 14.21 3.31
CA ALA A 122 -5.24 13.88 4.21
C ALA A 122 -3.96 13.63 3.41
N ILE A 123 -2.82 14.01 3.98
CA ILE A 123 -1.51 13.81 3.37
C ILE A 123 -0.53 13.35 4.44
N GLY A 124 0.41 12.50 4.06
CA GLY A 124 1.39 11.99 5.01
C GLY A 124 2.40 11.06 4.38
N GLY A 125 3.11 10.34 5.23
CA GLY A 125 4.10 9.35 4.84
C GLY A 125 3.60 7.93 4.99
N SER A 126 4.17 7.03 4.21
CA SER A 126 4.01 5.61 4.42
C SER A 126 5.34 4.87 4.25
N THR A 127 5.44 3.71 4.85
CA THR A 127 6.51 2.75 4.57
C THR A 127 5.90 1.49 3.97
N GLY A 128 6.58 0.91 2.98
CA GLY A 128 6.08 -0.26 2.26
C GLY A 128 7.17 -1.29 2.02
N ILE A 129 6.79 -2.54 2.12
CA ILE A 129 7.60 -3.69 1.73
C ILE A 129 6.86 -4.38 0.57
N ASN A 130 7.61 -4.69 -0.48
CA ASN A 130 7.14 -5.52 -1.59
C ASN A 130 8.11 -6.69 -1.75
N ILE A 131 7.59 -7.91 -1.73
CA ILE A 131 8.35 -9.14 -1.93
C ILE A 131 7.59 -9.99 -2.95
N GLY A 132 8.30 -10.44 -3.99
CA GLY A 132 7.69 -11.23 -5.04
C GLY A 132 8.71 -11.92 -5.93
N ALA A 133 8.21 -12.62 -6.93
CA ALA A 133 9.02 -13.26 -7.95
C ALA A 133 8.27 -13.30 -9.27
N LEU A 134 9.02 -13.23 -10.36
CA LEU A 134 8.58 -13.52 -11.71
C LEU A 134 9.19 -14.85 -12.14
N TYR A 135 8.39 -15.71 -12.76
CA TYR A 135 8.80 -17.04 -13.18
C TYR A 135 8.44 -17.31 -14.64
N THR A 136 9.40 -17.86 -15.39
CA THR A 136 9.18 -18.32 -16.75
C THR A 136 9.81 -19.69 -16.98
N THR A 137 9.10 -20.58 -17.65
CA THR A 137 9.60 -21.92 -17.99
C THR A 137 10.60 -21.90 -19.16
N ARG A 138 10.74 -20.77 -19.84
CA ARG A 138 11.57 -20.66 -21.06
C ARG A 138 13.06 -20.48 -20.79
N ASN A 139 13.43 -20.01 -19.61
CA ASN A 139 14.81 -19.84 -19.19
C ASN A 139 15.25 -21.05 -18.38
N GLY A 140 16.00 -21.98 -18.99
CA GLY A 140 16.47 -23.17 -18.29
C GLY A 140 17.44 -22.89 -17.15
N ASN A 141 18.30 -21.86 -17.29
CA ASN A 141 19.32 -21.55 -16.28
C ASN A 141 18.81 -20.60 -15.19
N ASN A 142 17.98 -19.62 -15.54
CA ASN A 142 17.47 -18.60 -14.60
C ASN A 142 15.96 -18.38 -14.82
N PRO A 143 15.11 -19.31 -14.40
CA PRO A 143 13.68 -19.21 -14.65
C PRO A 143 12.97 -18.20 -13.74
N VAL A 144 13.63 -17.70 -12.69
CA VAL A 144 13.05 -16.83 -11.66
C VAL A 144 13.76 -15.48 -11.65
N ALA A 145 13.02 -14.38 -11.49
CA ALA A 145 13.53 -13.07 -11.11
C ALA A 145 12.89 -12.64 -9.79
N ALA A 146 13.66 -12.67 -8.71
CA ALA A 146 13.20 -12.19 -7.42
C ALA A 146 13.01 -10.68 -7.43
N LYS A 147 11.99 -10.20 -6.75
CA LYS A 147 11.68 -8.78 -6.58
C LYS A 147 11.49 -8.51 -5.11
N ALA A 148 12.28 -7.63 -4.55
CA ALA A 148 12.15 -7.19 -3.17
C ALA A 148 12.44 -5.69 -3.09
N SER A 149 11.62 -4.96 -2.35
CA SER A 149 11.87 -3.55 -2.06
C SER A 149 11.30 -3.14 -0.72
N TRP A 150 11.96 -2.19 -0.10
CA TRP A 150 11.46 -1.41 1.02
C TRP A 150 11.50 0.06 0.65
N THR A 151 10.37 0.76 0.80
CA THR A 151 10.24 2.16 0.38
C THR A 151 9.64 3.03 1.45
N VAL A 152 10.06 4.29 1.48
CA VAL A 152 9.42 5.39 2.17
C VAL A 152 8.69 6.23 1.13
N ASN A 153 7.40 6.44 1.32
CA ASN A 153 6.52 7.01 0.31
C ASN A 153 5.79 8.24 0.82
N LEU A 154 5.43 9.12 -0.10
CA LEU A 154 4.38 10.11 0.09
C LEU A 154 3.03 9.45 -0.19
N THR A 155 2.07 9.62 0.71
CA THR A 155 0.71 9.07 0.56
C THR A 155 -0.31 10.17 0.78
N GLY A 156 -1.25 10.28 -0.14
CA GLY A 156 -2.41 11.15 -0.02
C GLY A 156 -3.71 10.36 0.15
N MET A 157 -4.73 11.02 0.64
CA MET A 157 -6.09 10.51 0.69
C MET A 157 -7.08 11.64 0.49
N ALA A 158 -8.04 11.45 -0.41
CA ALA A 158 -9.19 12.32 -0.59
C ALA A 158 -10.46 11.49 -0.37
N THR A 159 -11.36 11.96 0.49
CA THR A 159 -12.62 11.27 0.78
C THR A 159 -13.79 12.23 0.59
N TRP A 160 -14.82 11.77 -0.09
CA TRP A 160 -16.06 12.49 -0.31
C TRP A 160 -17.25 11.61 0.03
N THR A 161 -18.04 12.05 1.00
CA THR A 161 -19.28 11.36 1.39
C THR A 161 -20.47 12.09 0.78
N THR A 162 -21.27 11.35 0.02
CA THR A 162 -22.48 11.81 -0.64
C THR A 162 -23.61 10.80 -0.48
N ARG A 163 -24.77 11.07 -1.07
CA ARG A 163 -25.92 10.15 -1.05
C ARG A 163 -26.55 10.08 -2.44
N ILE A 164 -26.89 8.86 -2.86
CA ILE A 164 -27.73 8.64 -4.04
C ILE A 164 -29.07 8.11 -3.54
N GLY A 165 -30.08 8.97 -3.56
CA GLY A 165 -31.36 8.69 -2.91
C GLY A 165 -31.20 8.51 -1.40
N ARG A 166 -31.48 7.32 -0.90
CA ARG A 166 -31.32 6.96 0.55
C ARG A 166 -30.00 6.27 0.87
N LEU A 167 -29.20 5.93 -0.14
CA LEU A 167 -27.96 5.18 0.02
C LEU A 167 -26.79 6.14 0.24
N PRO A 168 -26.11 6.11 1.41
CA PRO A 168 -24.88 6.85 1.62
C PRO A 168 -23.74 6.20 0.83
N ILE A 169 -22.93 7.02 0.16
CA ILE A 169 -21.78 6.58 -0.63
C ILE A 169 -20.56 7.38 -0.19
N THR A 170 -19.46 6.70 0.05
CA THR A 170 -18.18 7.33 0.34
C THR A 170 -17.18 7.00 -0.77
N LEU A 171 -16.77 8.03 -1.49
CA LEU A 171 -15.69 7.93 -2.47
C LEU A 171 -14.36 8.16 -1.74
N CYS A 172 -13.37 7.36 -2.05
CA CYS A 172 -12.02 7.47 -1.51
C CYS A 172 -11.00 7.29 -2.62
N TYR A 173 -10.06 8.22 -2.74
CA TYR A 173 -8.91 8.13 -3.64
C TYR A 173 -7.63 8.21 -2.83
N ARG A 174 -6.73 7.23 -3.01
CA ARG A 174 -5.47 7.10 -2.28
C ARG A 174 -4.30 6.91 -3.25
N PRO A 175 -3.59 7.96 -3.63
CA PRO A 175 -2.32 7.86 -4.34
C PRO A 175 -1.17 7.59 -3.37
N THR A 176 -0.19 6.79 -3.80
CA THR A 176 1.07 6.57 -3.08
C THR A 176 2.23 6.61 -4.06
N LEU A 177 3.25 7.41 -3.72
CA LEU A 177 4.44 7.66 -4.54
C LEU A 177 5.69 7.44 -3.69
N PRO A 178 6.62 6.53 -4.03
CA PRO A 178 7.87 6.36 -3.31
C PRO A 178 8.77 7.57 -3.48
N LEU A 179 9.39 7.99 -2.38
CA LEU A 179 10.38 9.07 -2.34
C LEU A 179 11.79 8.50 -2.34
N THR A 180 12.01 7.45 -1.54
CA THR A 180 13.30 6.78 -1.38
C THR A 180 13.09 5.36 -0.84
N GLY A 181 14.17 4.56 -0.81
CA GLY A 181 14.12 3.21 -0.29
C GLY A 181 15.33 2.38 -0.70
N ILE A 182 15.17 1.08 -0.61
CA ILE A 182 16.15 0.08 -1.05
C ILE A 182 15.40 -0.99 -1.84
N PHE A 183 15.98 -1.45 -2.93
CA PHE A 183 15.42 -2.56 -3.69
C PHE A 183 16.51 -3.53 -4.15
N PHE A 184 16.08 -4.78 -4.34
CA PHE A 184 16.92 -5.85 -4.84
C PHE A 184 16.87 -5.91 -6.37
N SER A 185 18.03 -6.06 -7.00
CA SER A 185 18.17 -6.43 -8.40
C SER A 185 19.50 -7.14 -8.62
N GLN A 186 19.43 -8.30 -9.25
CA GLN A 186 20.61 -9.01 -9.72
C GLN A 186 21.29 -8.30 -10.91
N GLY A 187 22.50 -8.71 -11.25
CA GLY A 187 23.17 -8.29 -12.48
C GLY A 187 22.57 -8.93 -13.73
N TYR A 188 22.71 -8.29 -14.89
CA TYR A 188 22.34 -8.92 -16.16
C TYR A 188 23.24 -10.14 -16.43
N GLY A 189 22.61 -11.32 -16.63
CA GLY A 189 23.31 -12.59 -16.81
C GLY A 189 23.82 -13.25 -15.53
N GLU A 190 23.68 -12.61 -14.37
CA GLU A 190 24.07 -13.18 -13.08
C GLU A 190 23.13 -14.33 -12.68
N LEU A 191 23.73 -15.45 -12.29
CA LEU A 191 22.99 -16.64 -11.87
C LEU A 191 22.69 -16.58 -10.37
N TYR A 192 21.53 -17.06 -9.93
CA TYR A 192 21.24 -17.24 -8.50
C TYR A 192 22.22 -18.19 -7.82
N TYR A 193 22.81 -19.11 -8.57
CA TYR A 193 23.86 -19.99 -8.07
C TYR A 193 25.15 -19.22 -7.69
N GLU A 194 25.52 -18.18 -8.45
CA GLU A 194 26.65 -17.30 -8.12
C GLU A 194 26.38 -16.50 -6.85
N ILE A 195 25.14 -16.01 -6.68
CA ILE A 195 24.68 -15.35 -5.45
C ILE A 195 24.78 -16.31 -4.26
N TYR A 196 24.32 -17.55 -4.43
CA TYR A 196 24.41 -18.59 -3.42
C TYR A 196 25.89 -18.91 -3.05
N LEU A 197 26.81 -18.87 -3.99
CA LEU A 197 28.24 -19.06 -3.76
C LEU A 197 28.95 -17.85 -3.16
N GLY A 198 28.23 -16.76 -2.85
CA GLY A 198 28.76 -15.59 -2.14
C GLY A 198 29.02 -14.36 -3.00
N ASN A 199 28.60 -14.34 -4.27
CA ASN A 199 28.62 -13.11 -5.08
C ASN A 199 27.42 -12.23 -4.68
N HIS A 200 27.62 -11.36 -3.66
CA HIS A 200 26.59 -10.45 -3.18
C HIS A 200 26.81 -9.00 -3.62
N LYS A 201 27.69 -8.79 -4.60
CA LYS A 201 28.00 -7.43 -5.10
C LYS A 201 26.82 -6.87 -5.88
N ASN A 202 26.53 -5.59 -5.65
CA ASN A 202 25.51 -4.84 -6.41
C ASN A 202 24.09 -5.47 -6.43
N LEU A 203 23.68 -6.19 -5.39
CA LEU A 203 22.35 -6.77 -5.28
C LEU A 203 21.34 -5.80 -4.63
N ALA A 204 21.80 -4.93 -3.73
CA ALA A 204 20.98 -3.95 -3.05
C ALA A 204 21.24 -2.55 -3.60
N HIS A 205 20.19 -1.86 -4.00
CA HIS A 205 20.26 -0.54 -4.64
C HIS A 205 19.41 0.46 -3.88
N GLY A 206 19.94 1.67 -3.69
CA GLY A 206 19.15 2.80 -3.21
C GLY A 206 18.08 3.18 -4.24
N ALA A 207 16.83 3.29 -3.80
CA ALA A 207 15.72 3.68 -4.64
C ALA A 207 15.59 5.21 -4.69
N TRP A 208 15.50 5.78 -5.89
CA TRP A 208 15.22 7.18 -6.16
C TRP A 208 14.56 7.31 -7.54
N PHE A 209 13.93 8.43 -7.85
CA PHE A 209 13.14 8.60 -9.08
C PHE A 209 13.84 8.26 -10.39
N GLY A 210 15.19 8.30 -10.45
CA GLY A 210 15.96 7.97 -11.64
C GLY A 210 16.12 6.47 -11.91
N ASN A 211 16.03 5.62 -10.88
CA ASN A 211 16.23 4.17 -11.00
C ASN A 211 15.06 3.33 -10.48
N TYR A 212 14.17 3.91 -9.66
CA TYR A 212 13.00 3.27 -9.09
C TYR A 212 11.84 4.25 -9.09
N PHE A 213 10.85 4.02 -9.93
CA PHE A 213 9.61 4.74 -9.95
C PHE A 213 8.45 3.77 -9.69
N SER A 214 7.58 4.12 -8.78
CA SER A 214 6.34 3.40 -8.56
C SER A 214 5.21 4.39 -8.30
N LEU A 215 4.03 4.08 -8.77
CA LEU A 215 2.81 4.82 -8.48
C LEU A 215 1.70 3.83 -8.21
N ASP A 216 1.03 4.01 -7.08
CA ASP A 216 -0.10 3.19 -6.67
C ASP A 216 -1.31 4.10 -6.52
N ASN A 217 -2.36 3.85 -7.28
CA ASN A 217 -3.58 4.64 -7.32
C ASN A 217 -4.76 3.73 -6.99
N LEU A 218 -5.34 3.91 -5.81
CA LEU A 218 -6.53 3.20 -5.40
C LEU A 218 -7.71 4.16 -5.29
N ALA A 219 -8.72 3.99 -6.15
CA ALA A 219 -9.98 4.72 -6.13
C ALA A 219 -11.10 3.75 -5.75
N THR A 220 -11.86 4.03 -4.69
CA THR A 220 -12.94 3.18 -4.21
C THR A 220 -14.21 3.97 -3.93
N ALA A 221 -15.35 3.29 -4.06
CA ALA A 221 -16.66 3.76 -3.64
C ALA A 221 -17.25 2.72 -2.68
N ASP A 222 -17.53 3.13 -1.47
CA ASP A 222 -18.18 2.33 -0.44
C ASP A 222 -19.68 2.67 -0.41
N LEU A 223 -20.50 1.72 -0.84
CA LEU A 223 -21.97 1.81 -0.79
C LEU A 223 -22.43 1.22 0.54
N ARG A 224 -22.96 2.06 1.44
CA ARG A 224 -23.22 1.68 2.82
C ARG A 224 -24.60 1.06 3.01
N PHE A 225 -24.64 -0.14 3.56
CA PHE A 225 -25.83 -0.88 3.95
C PHE A 225 -25.80 -1.16 5.46
N GLY A 226 -26.20 -0.17 6.25
CA GLY A 226 -26.10 -0.27 7.73
C GLY A 226 -24.66 -0.21 8.23
N ALA A 227 -24.21 -1.26 8.92
CA ALA A 227 -22.86 -1.37 9.48
C ALA A 227 -21.80 -1.87 8.46
N THR A 228 -22.26 -2.43 7.35
CA THR A 228 -21.40 -2.99 6.29
C THR A 228 -21.56 -2.20 5.01
N SER A 229 -20.53 -2.13 4.20
CA SER A 229 -20.56 -1.48 2.88
C SER A 229 -20.06 -2.44 1.81
N LEU A 230 -20.69 -2.38 0.64
CA LEU A 230 -20.13 -2.96 -0.57
C LEU A 230 -19.09 -1.98 -1.11
N ARG A 231 -17.87 -2.46 -1.33
CA ARG A 231 -16.79 -1.68 -1.93
C ARG A 231 -16.64 -2.07 -3.39
N ILE A 232 -16.68 -1.07 -4.26
CA ILE A 232 -16.31 -1.19 -5.66
C ILE A 232 -15.20 -0.18 -5.96
N GLY A 233 -14.34 -0.46 -6.93
CA GLY A 233 -13.26 0.48 -7.21
C GLY A 233 -12.39 0.11 -8.38
N TYR A 234 -11.34 0.89 -8.51
CA TYR A 234 -10.30 0.74 -9.51
C TYR A 234 -8.94 0.89 -8.85
N HIS A 235 -8.04 -0.05 -9.12
CA HIS A 235 -6.67 -0.03 -8.65
C HIS A 235 -5.71 -0.06 -9.84
N ASN A 236 -4.81 0.91 -9.89
CA ASN A 236 -3.76 0.99 -10.89
C ASN A 236 -2.41 1.03 -10.20
N THR A 237 -1.51 0.15 -10.58
CA THR A 237 -0.12 0.17 -10.13
C THR A 237 0.82 0.34 -11.30
N ILE A 238 1.84 1.14 -11.13
CA ILE A 238 2.93 1.32 -12.07
C ILE A 238 4.23 1.09 -11.32
N LEU A 239 5.09 0.23 -11.82
CA LEU A 239 6.45 0.02 -11.33
C LEU A 239 7.42 0.10 -12.49
N SER A 240 8.48 0.87 -12.34
CA SER A 240 9.59 0.93 -13.30
C SER A 240 10.91 0.96 -12.54
N THR A 241 11.75 -0.03 -12.75
CA THR A 241 13.11 -0.07 -12.19
C THR A 241 14.11 -0.20 -13.32
N SER A 242 15.27 0.47 -13.17
CA SER A 242 16.36 0.44 -14.14
C SER A 242 17.70 0.47 -13.42
N VAL A 243 18.37 -0.66 -13.33
CA VAL A 243 19.65 -0.83 -12.64
C VAL A 243 20.36 -2.08 -13.17
N ASN A 244 21.69 -2.13 -13.11
CA ASN A 244 22.48 -3.29 -13.53
C ASN A 244 22.19 -3.76 -14.97
N HIS A 245 21.87 -2.85 -15.90
CA HIS A 245 21.41 -3.14 -17.25
C HIS A 245 20.11 -3.98 -17.32
N ILE A 246 19.38 -4.07 -16.21
CA ILE A 246 18.05 -4.70 -16.15
C ILE A 246 17.00 -3.62 -16.04
N VAL A 247 15.98 -3.72 -16.88
CA VAL A 247 14.79 -2.90 -16.84
C VAL A 247 13.59 -3.78 -16.50
N THR A 248 12.92 -3.49 -15.38
CA THR A 248 11.63 -4.09 -15.04
C THR A 248 10.56 -3.02 -15.13
N ARG A 249 9.49 -3.28 -15.89
CA ARG A 249 8.29 -2.44 -15.94
C ARG A 249 7.07 -3.30 -15.75
N MET A 250 6.25 -2.95 -14.76
CA MET A 250 4.97 -3.59 -14.50
C MET A 250 3.89 -2.52 -14.40
N THR A 251 2.78 -2.75 -15.07
CA THR A 251 1.61 -1.88 -14.98
C THR A 251 0.37 -2.76 -14.87
N THR A 252 -0.41 -2.56 -13.80
CA THR A 252 -1.67 -3.26 -13.62
C THR A 252 -2.84 -2.30 -13.62
N HIS A 253 -3.97 -2.79 -14.12
CA HIS A 253 -5.25 -2.10 -14.09
C HIS A 253 -6.29 -3.09 -13.62
N SER A 254 -6.85 -2.91 -12.44
CA SER A 254 -7.74 -3.86 -11.81
C SER A 254 -9.05 -3.21 -11.39
N PHE A 255 -10.15 -3.90 -11.60
CA PHE A 255 -11.41 -3.64 -10.94
C PHE A 255 -11.35 -4.23 -9.53
N VAL A 256 -11.87 -3.48 -8.57
CA VAL A 256 -11.89 -3.84 -7.14
C VAL A 256 -13.32 -4.13 -6.72
N LEU A 257 -13.54 -5.27 -6.09
CA LEU A 257 -14.81 -5.64 -5.47
C LEU A 257 -14.53 -6.14 -4.06
N GLY A 258 -15.33 -5.71 -3.08
CA GLY A 258 -15.09 -6.14 -1.70
C GLY A 258 -16.16 -5.71 -0.73
N VAL A 259 -15.88 -5.96 0.52
CA VAL A 259 -16.70 -5.55 1.65
C VAL A 259 -15.88 -4.71 2.61
N SER A 260 -16.52 -3.69 3.18
CA SER A 260 -15.91 -2.84 4.20
C SER A 260 -16.87 -2.63 5.35
N GLY A 261 -16.35 -2.35 6.54
CA GLY A 261 -17.15 -2.06 7.71
C GLY A 261 -16.34 -1.37 8.79
N GLU A 262 -17.02 -0.53 9.57
CA GLU A 262 -16.47 0.08 10.77
C GLU A 262 -16.86 -0.72 12.00
N TRP A 263 -15.87 -1.13 12.76
CA TRP A 263 -16.04 -1.92 13.98
C TRP A 263 -15.60 -1.10 15.19
N LEU A 264 -16.45 -1.03 16.20
CA LEU A 264 -16.11 -0.51 17.51
C LEU A 264 -15.69 -1.67 18.39
N GLY A 265 -14.45 -1.69 18.83
CA GLY A 265 -14.02 -2.60 19.90
C GLY A 265 -14.57 -2.08 21.22
N PHE A 266 -15.65 -2.69 21.72
CA PHE A 266 -16.13 -2.45 23.07
C PHE A 266 -15.34 -3.33 24.06
N ASP A 267 -14.71 -2.69 25.04
CA ASP A 267 -14.31 -3.38 26.25
C ASP A 267 -15.57 -3.50 27.13
N SER A 268 -16.17 -4.69 27.15
CA SER A 268 -17.40 -4.98 27.91
C SER A 268 -17.25 -4.78 29.42
N ARG A 269 -16.02 -4.60 29.92
CA ARG A 269 -15.71 -4.33 31.33
C ARG A 269 -15.79 -2.85 31.70
N ARG A 270 -15.82 -1.95 30.71
CA ARG A 270 -16.00 -0.50 30.93
C ARG A 270 -17.40 -0.12 30.53
N GLY A 271 -18.27 0.11 31.52
CA GLY A 271 -19.57 0.71 31.27
C GLY A 271 -19.44 2.03 30.54
N LEU A 272 -20.29 2.29 29.55
CA LEU A 272 -20.38 3.59 28.88
C LEU A 272 -20.87 4.64 29.89
N SER A 273 -19.94 5.24 30.62
CA SER A 273 -20.22 6.38 31.48
C SER A 273 -19.78 7.66 30.76
N THR A 274 -20.74 8.53 30.43
CA THR A 274 -20.53 9.89 29.92
C THR A 274 -20.57 10.03 28.39
N PRO A 275 -20.88 11.23 27.85
CA PRO A 275 -21.07 11.45 26.41
C PRO A 275 -19.82 11.07 25.63
N THR A 276 -19.91 9.98 24.91
CA THR A 276 -18.82 9.37 24.16
C THR A 276 -18.75 10.00 22.78
N ARG A 277 -17.62 10.57 22.43
CA ARG A 277 -17.37 11.11 21.07
C ARG A 277 -16.80 10.02 20.18
N ILE A 278 -17.40 9.80 19.02
CA ILE A 278 -16.92 8.83 18.01
C ILE A 278 -16.17 9.61 16.94
N ILE A 279 -14.92 9.24 16.68
CA ILE A 279 -14.09 9.84 15.62
C ILE A 279 -13.66 8.76 14.65
N SER A 280 -14.28 8.77 13.47
CA SER A 280 -13.94 7.88 12.36
C SER A 280 -12.65 8.29 11.67
N ALA A 281 -11.98 7.32 11.05
CA ALA A 281 -10.83 7.56 10.19
C ALA A 281 -11.21 8.29 8.89
N ILE A 282 -12.42 8.07 8.39
CA ILE A 282 -12.86 8.51 7.06
C ILE A 282 -13.92 9.61 7.14
N TYR A 283 -14.76 9.60 8.18
CA TYR A 283 -15.89 10.52 8.35
C TYR A 283 -15.63 11.63 9.33
#